data_bdb347dae47c46f8e16fb7b81403556c
#
_entry.id   bdb347dae47c46f8e16fb7b81403556c
#
_cell.length_a   1.000
_cell.length_b   1.000
_cell.length_c   1.000
_cell.angle_alpha   90.00
_cell.angle_beta   90.00
_cell.angle_gamma   90.00
#
_symmetry.space_group_name_H-M   'P 1'
#
loop_
_entity.id
_entity.type
_entity.pdbx_description
1 polymer ?
#
loop_
_entity_poly.entity_id
_entity_poly.type
_entity_poly.pdbx_seq_one_letter_code
_entity_poly.pdbx_strand_id
1 'polypeptide(L)'
;VNDCLVSGAKPIFFLDYIALGKLVPELVADIVKGIADGCVMADCALVGGETAEMPGFYPYGEYDVAGFAVGAVEKDRIIDGSKIRPGDAVIGLASNGLHSNGFSLARRVLLADGGLYFHEHFEELGCTLGEELLKPTRIYVRPVVKLMQEVEVLGMDHITGGGLGEN
;
A
#
# COMPACT_ATOMS: atom_id res chain seq x y z
N VAL A 1 4.17 1.44 -4.39
CA VAL A 1 5.11 0.54 -5.11
C VAL A 1 4.37 -0.54 -5.89
N ASN A 2 3.27 -1.11 -5.35
CA ASN A 2 2.47 -2.11 -6.07
C ASN A 2 1.86 -1.53 -7.37
N ASP A 3 1.47 -0.25 -7.36
CA ASP A 3 0.92 0.42 -8.55
C ASP A 3 1.95 0.61 -9.67
N CYS A 4 3.22 0.77 -9.34
CA CYS A 4 4.28 0.71 -10.36
C CYS A 4 4.40 -0.69 -10.96
N LEU A 5 4.26 -1.71 -10.11
CA LEU A 5 4.49 -3.11 -10.48
C LEU A 5 3.47 -3.60 -11.52
N VAL A 6 2.21 -3.18 -11.43
CA VAL A 6 1.14 -3.67 -12.33
C VAL A 6 1.38 -3.30 -13.79
N SER A 7 2.14 -2.26 -14.07
CA SER A 7 2.58 -1.92 -15.43
C SER A 7 3.85 -2.66 -15.88
N GLY A 8 4.36 -3.61 -15.08
CA GLY A 8 5.63 -4.30 -15.32
C GLY A 8 6.86 -3.53 -14.84
N ALA A 9 6.69 -2.34 -14.26
CA ALA A 9 7.81 -1.52 -13.80
C ALA A 9 8.38 -2.03 -12.48
N LYS A 10 9.72 -2.14 -12.41
CA LYS A 10 10.40 -2.36 -11.15
C LYS A 10 10.50 -1.02 -10.41
N PRO A 11 10.01 -0.91 -9.16
CA PRO A 11 10.25 0.26 -8.33
C PRO A 11 11.76 0.51 -8.16
N ILE A 12 12.17 1.77 -8.27
CA ILE A 12 13.57 2.18 -8.14
C ILE A 12 13.77 3.01 -6.88
N PHE A 13 12.90 4.02 -6.69
CA PHE A 13 12.96 4.88 -5.52
C PHE A 13 11.58 5.36 -5.09
N PHE A 14 11.54 5.82 -3.86
CA PHE A 14 10.37 6.36 -3.19
C PHE A 14 10.70 7.72 -2.57
N LEU A 15 9.73 8.60 -2.56
CA LEU A 15 9.74 9.91 -1.91
C LEU A 15 8.52 9.99 -0.99
N ASP A 16 8.69 10.51 0.20
CA ASP A 16 7.59 10.73 1.14
C ASP A 16 7.25 12.22 1.28
N TYR A 17 6.03 12.47 1.72
CA TYR A 17 5.57 13.76 2.20
C TYR A 17 4.84 13.56 3.51
N ILE A 18 5.27 14.28 4.56
CA ILE A 18 4.67 14.22 5.89
C ILE A 18 4.22 15.63 6.27
N ALA A 19 2.92 15.83 6.44
CA ALA A 19 2.35 17.08 6.92
C ALA A 19 1.74 16.86 8.30
N LEU A 20 1.98 17.76 9.24
CA LEU A 20 1.52 17.62 10.63
C LEU A 20 1.26 18.97 11.29
N GLY A 21 0.34 18.99 12.28
CA GLY A 21 -0.01 20.22 13.00
C GLY A 21 1.12 20.72 13.88
N LYS A 22 1.90 19.79 14.47
CA LYS A 22 3.09 20.08 15.29
C LYS A 22 4.14 19.01 15.06
N LEU A 23 5.35 19.44 14.75
CA LEU A 23 6.46 18.52 14.56
C LEU A 23 6.88 17.92 15.90
N VAL A 24 6.79 16.60 15.99
CA VAL A 24 7.28 15.78 17.10
C VAL A 24 8.32 14.84 16.50
N PRO A 25 9.62 15.03 16.76
CA PRO A 25 10.69 14.28 16.09
C PRO A 25 10.55 12.76 16.21
N GLU A 26 10.14 12.26 17.36
CA GLU A 26 9.96 10.83 17.63
C GLU A 26 8.86 10.24 16.75
N LEU A 27 7.72 10.93 16.61
CA LEU A 27 6.62 10.51 15.75
C LEU A 27 7.06 10.48 14.28
N VAL A 28 7.76 11.53 13.83
CA VAL A 28 8.25 11.59 12.44
C VAL A 28 9.27 10.47 12.18
N ALA A 29 10.16 10.19 13.14
CA ALA A 29 11.12 9.10 13.04
C ALA A 29 10.44 7.73 12.89
N ASP A 30 9.37 7.47 13.64
CA ASP A 30 8.60 6.24 13.56
C ASP A 30 7.88 6.11 12.20
N ILE A 31 7.29 7.19 11.68
CA ILE A 31 6.67 7.22 10.36
C ILE A 31 7.70 6.92 9.27
N VAL A 32 8.82 7.64 9.28
CA VAL A 32 9.90 7.45 8.29
C VAL A 32 10.49 6.05 8.38
N LYS A 33 10.63 5.50 9.59
CA LYS A 33 11.07 4.11 9.78
C LYS A 33 10.13 3.13 9.09
N GLY A 34 8.81 3.29 9.26
CA GLY A 34 7.82 2.44 8.58
C GLY A 34 7.90 2.53 7.06
N ILE A 35 8.10 3.74 6.52
CA ILE A 35 8.31 3.96 5.09
C ILE A 35 9.61 3.27 4.61
N ALA A 36 10.69 3.42 5.36
CA ALA A 36 11.98 2.80 5.03
C ALA A 36 11.89 1.27 5.05
N ASP A 37 11.22 0.69 6.05
CA ASP A 37 10.97 -0.76 6.11
C ASP A 37 10.20 -1.25 4.87
N GLY A 38 9.17 -0.48 4.45
CA GLY A 38 8.44 -0.75 3.21
C GLY A 38 9.32 -0.67 1.95
N CYS A 39 10.19 0.32 1.87
CA CYS A 39 11.15 0.46 0.77
C CYS A 39 12.14 -0.71 0.71
N VAL A 40 12.64 -1.18 1.85
CA VAL A 40 13.49 -2.38 1.94
C VAL A 40 12.76 -3.63 1.44
N MET A 41 11.50 -3.81 1.83
CA MET A 41 10.68 -4.92 1.33
C MET A 41 10.43 -4.85 -0.18
N ALA A 42 10.29 -3.63 -0.72
CA ALA A 42 10.07 -3.37 -2.13
C ALA A 42 11.35 -3.37 -2.99
N ASP A 43 12.52 -3.54 -2.39
CA ASP A 43 13.82 -3.43 -3.08
C ASP A 43 13.95 -2.10 -3.83
N CYS A 44 13.53 -1.00 -3.21
CA CYS A 44 13.66 0.37 -3.73
C CYS A 44 14.30 1.29 -2.70
N ALA A 45 14.89 2.40 -3.15
CA ALA A 45 15.56 3.35 -2.29
C ALA A 45 14.60 4.43 -1.77
N LEU A 46 14.59 4.70 -0.47
CA LEU A 46 14.02 5.95 0.06
C LEU A 46 15.07 7.06 -0.15
N VAL A 47 14.83 7.95 -1.11
CA VAL A 47 15.86 8.93 -1.55
C VAL A 47 15.62 10.32 -0.99
N GLY A 48 14.48 10.57 -0.35
CA GLY A 48 14.15 11.84 0.25
C GLY A 48 12.65 12.03 0.41
N GLY A 49 12.26 13.25 0.68
CA GLY A 49 10.87 13.64 0.86
C GLY A 49 10.78 15.06 1.38
N GLU A 50 9.63 15.42 1.92
CA GLU A 50 9.38 16.71 2.53
C GLU A 50 8.59 16.54 3.84
N THR A 51 8.97 17.27 4.87
CA THR A 51 8.24 17.32 6.14
C THR A 51 7.79 18.75 6.40
N ALA A 52 6.48 18.97 6.51
CA ALA A 52 5.88 20.27 6.69
C ALA A 52 5.15 20.38 8.04
N GLU A 53 5.58 21.30 8.91
CA GLU A 53 4.78 21.72 10.07
C GLU A 53 3.77 22.76 9.61
N MET A 54 2.48 22.46 9.77
CA MET A 54 1.38 23.30 9.28
C MET A 54 0.38 23.62 10.40
N PRO A 55 0.76 24.47 11.36
CA PRO A 55 -0.09 24.85 12.47
C PRO A 55 -1.34 25.59 11.98
N GLY A 56 -2.50 25.22 12.53
CA GLY A 56 -3.78 25.79 12.11
C GLY A 56 -4.40 25.13 10.88
N PHE A 57 -3.66 24.30 10.14
CA PHE A 57 -4.17 23.46 9.06
C PHE A 57 -4.47 22.05 9.57
N TYR A 58 -3.53 21.45 10.29
CA TYR A 58 -3.73 20.21 11.02
C TYR A 58 -3.81 20.47 12.53
N PRO A 59 -4.75 19.86 13.26
CA PRO A 59 -4.75 19.87 14.72
C PRO A 59 -3.49 19.26 15.32
N TYR A 60 -3.22 19.57 16.57
CA TYR A 60 -2.11 18.94 17.31
C TYR A 60 -2.33 17.42 17.41
N GLY A 61 -1.31 16.65 17.06
CA GLY A 61 -1.35 15.18 17.07
C GLY A 61 -1.93 14.56 15.79
N GLU A 62 -2.44 15.36 14.86
CA GLU A 62 -2.87 14.89 13.55
C GLU A 62 -1.77 15.09 12.50
N TYR A 63 -1.71 14.16 11.56
CA TYR A 63 -0.77 14.19 10.44
C TYR A 63 -1.36 13.53 9.21
N ASP A 64 -0.79 13.85 8.07
CA ASP A 64 -1.07 13.23 6.78
C ASP A 64 0.23 12.76 6.13
N VAL A 65 0.18 11.62 5.44
CA VAL A 65 1.33 11.03 4.79
C VAL A 65 0.97 10.69 3.35
N ALA A 66 1.77 11.15 2.42
CA ALA A 66 1.69 10.77 1.02
C ALA A 66 3.01 10.17 0.54
N GLY A 67 2.95 9.35 -0.49
CA GLY A 67 4.14 8.71 -1.05
C GLY A 67 4.14 8.72 -2.56
N PHE A 68 5.34 8.83 -3.14
CA PHE A 68 5.56 8.83 -4.58
C PHE A 68 6.55 7.73 -4.91
N ALA A 69 6.06 6.68 -5.59
CA ALA A 69 6.90 5.62 -6.09
C ALA A 69 7.29 5.92 -7.55
N VAL A 70 8.55 5.73 -7.87
CA VAL A 70 9.04 5.81 -9.25
C VAL A 70 9.63 4.47 -9.62
N GLY A 71 9.13 3.92 -10.72
CA GLY A 71 9.59 2.66 -11.29
C GLY A 71 10.03 2.84 -12.75
N ALA A 72 10.72 1.86 -13.27
CA ALA A 72 11.10 1.80 -14.68
C ALA A 72 10.80 0.44 -15.28
N VAL A 73 10.43 0.46 -16.55
CA VAL A 73 10.21 -0.72 -17.38
C VAL A 73 10.70 -0.41 -18.80
N GLU A 74 11.25 -1.41 -19.48
CA GLU A 74 11.55 -1.26 -20.90
C GLU A 74 10.27 -1.09 -21.70
N LYS A 75 10.26 -0.22 -22.69
CA LYS A 75 9.07 0.16 -23.45
C LYS A 75 8.34 -1.05 -24.09
N ASP A 76 9.11 -2.03 -24.52
CA ASP A 76 8.61 -3.27 -25.13
C ASP A 76 8.16 -4.32 -24.11
N ARG A 77 8.36 -4.06 -22.82
CA ARG A 77 7.97 -4.93 -21.68
C ARG A 77 6.85 -4.35 -20.83
N ILE A 78 6.26 -3.25 -21.25
CA ILE A 78 5.10 -2.67 -20.55
C ILE A 78 3.96 -3.69 -20.55
N ILE A 79 3.39 -3.93 -19.38
CA ILE A 79 2.22 -4.77 -19.20
C ILE A 79 1.00 -3.86 -19.19
N ASP A 80 0.18 -3.95 -20.22
CA ASP A 80 -0.99 -3.09 -20.44
C ASP A 80 -2.29 -3.90 -20.70
N GLY A 81 -2.23 -5.23 -20.54
CA GLY A 81 -3.38 -6.10 -20.78
C GLY A 81 -3.72 -6.36 -22.25
N SER A 82 -3.07 -5.69 -23.20
CA SER A 82 -3.40 -5.81 -24.64
C SER A 82 -3.21 -7.21 -25.21
N LYS A 83 -2.42 -8.05 -24.55
CA LYS A 83 -2.14 -9.42 -24.95
C LYS A 83 -3.10 -10.46 -24.36
N ILE A 84 -3.94 -10.08 -23.39
CA ILE A 84 -4.89 -10.99 -22.73
C ILE A 84 -5.89 -11.57 -23.73
N ARG A 85 -6.18 -12.86 -23.60
CA ARG A 85 -7.10 -13.58 -24.47
C ARG A 85 -8.06 -14.46 -23.67
N PRO A 86 -9.25 -14.75 -24.20
CA PRO A 86 -10.14 -15.74 -23.60
C PRO A 86 -9.44 -17.11 -23.47
N GLY A 87 -9.45 -17.65 -22.26
CA GLY A 87 -8.78 -18.91 -21.91
C GLY A 87 -7.48 -18.73 -21.13
N ASP A 88 -6.98 -17.51 -20.98
CA ASP A 88 -5.84 -17.23 -20.12
C ASP A 88 -6.18 -17.48 -18.64
N ALA A 89 -5.20 -17.93 -17.88
CA ALA A 89 -5.36 -18.18 -16.45
C ALA A 89 -5.34 -16.88 -15.66
N VAL A 90 -6.33 -16.69 -14.78
CA VAL A 90 -6.37 -15.58 -13.82
C VAL A 90 -5.95 -16.10 -12.45
N ILE A 91 -4.92 -15.47 -11.87
CA ILE A 91 -4.34 -15.87 -10.60
C ILE A 91 -4.49 -14.72 -9.60
N GLY A 92 -5.15 -15.00 -8.46
CA GLY A 92 -5.26 -14.06 -7.35
C GLY A 92 -4.11 -14.20 -6.36
N LEU A 93 -3.50 -13.08 -5.99
CA LEU A 93 -2.56 -13.02 -4.87
C LEU A 93 -3.31 -12.49 -3.64
N ALA A 94 -3.31 -13.28 -2.57
CA ALA A 94 -4.04 -12.93 -1.36
C ALA A 94 -3.50 -11.65 -0.70
N SER A 95 -4.40 -10.81 -0.20
CA SER A 95 -4.08 -9.71 0.72
C SER A 95 -3.69 -10.25 2.10
N ASN A 96 -3.25 -9.38 2.99
CA ASN A 96 -3.03 -9.68 4.42
C ASN A 96 -3.90 -8.83 5.35
N GLY A 97 -4.96 -8.24 4.83
CA GLY A 97 -5.88 -7.38 5.55
C GLY A 97 -6.60 -6.44 4.58
N LEU A 98 -7.13 -5.34 5.09
CA LEU A 98 -7.82 -4.32 4.29
C LEU A 98 -6.89 -3.56 3.35
N HIS A 99 -5.59 -3.62 3.58
CA HIS A 99 -4.60 -2.81 2.92
C HIS A 99 -4.87 -1.30 3.12
N SER A 100 -4.97 -0.53 2.01
CA SER A 100 -5.13 0.92 2.07
C SER A 100 -6.54 1.41 1.74
N ASN A 101 -7.47 0.52 1.39
CA ASN A 101 -8.80 0.90 0.90
C ASN A 101 -9.92 0.35 1.80
N GLY A 102 -11.08 1.01 1.77
CA GLY A 102 -12.28 0.54 2.46
C GLY A 102 -12.38 0.93 3.93
N PHE A 103 -11.45 1.72 4.50
CA PHE A 103 -11.45 2.07 5.92
C PHE A 103 -12.65 2.90 6.36
N SER A 104 -13.21 3.75 5.51
CA SER A 104 -14.42 4.51 5.83
C SER A 104 -15.60 3.58 6.10
N LEU A 105 -15.77 2.54 5.26
CA LEU A 105 -16.80 1.54 5.45
C LEU A 105 -16.50 0.64 6.65
N ALA A 106 -15.25 0.18 6.79
CA ALA A 106 -14.84 -0.65 7.91
C ALA A 106 -15.07 0.04 9.26
N ARG A 107 -14.68 1.30 9.41
CA ARG A 107 -14.94 2.08 10.63
C ARG A 107 -16.43 2.21 10.91
N ARG A 108 -17.23 2.49 9.89
CA ARG A 108 -18.68 2.59 10.06
C ARG A 108 -19.27 1.27 10.53
N VAL A 109 -19.02 0.19 9.80
CA VAL A 109 -19.63 -1.12 10.08
C VAL A 109 -19.14 -1.72 11.41
N LEU A 110 -17.84 -1.64 11.68
CA LEU A 110 -17.26 -2.30 12.85
C LEU A 110 -17.40 -1.45 14.11
N LEU A 111 -17.09 -0.16 14.04
CA LEU A 111 -17.06 0.69 15.23
C LEU A 111 -18.41 1.38 15.47
N ALA A 112 -18.94 2.10 14.47
CA ALA A 112 -20.15 2.90 14.66
C ALA A 112 -21.41 2.04 14.75
N ASP A 113 -21.62 1.12 13.81
CA ASP A 113 -22.82 0.28 13.74
C ASP A 113 -22.64 -1.01 14.57
N GLY A 114 -21.44 -1.61 14.57
CA GLY A 114 -21.12 -2.85 15.27
C GLY A 114 -20.76 -2.68 16.75
N GLY A 115 -20.42 -1.46 17.17
CA GLY A 115 -20.08 -1.17 18.57
C GLY A 115 -18.77 -1.80 19.06
N LEU A 116 -17.91 -2.25 18.15
CA LEU A 116 -16.62 -2.88 18.49
C LEU A 116 -15.59 -1.81 18.84
N TYR A 117 -14.58 -2.20 19.61
CA TYR A 117 -13.47 -1.33 20.00
C TYR A 117 -12.14 -1.85 19.47
N PHE A 118 -11.19 -0.97 19.21
CA PHE A 118 -9.87 -1.34 18.67
C PHE A 118 -9.08 -2.31 19.55
N HIS A 119 -9.28 -2.27 20.86
CA HIS A 119 -8.59 -3.12 21.81
C HIS A 119 -9.24 -4.50 22.02
N GLU A 120 -10.41 -4.75 21.41
CA GLU A 120 -11.06 -6.06 21.52
C GLU A 120 -10.24 -7.11 20.76
N HIS A 121 -10.00 -8.25 21.42
CA HIS A 121 -9.29 -9.38 20.86
C HIS A 121 -10.29 -10.37 20.25
N PHE A 122 -9.99 -10.81 19.03
CA PHE A 122 -10.78 -11.82 18.32
C PHE A 122 -9.96 -13.09 18.13
N GLU A 123 -10.45 -14.21 18.67
CA GLU A 123 -9.74 -15.50 18.57
C GLU A 123 -9.55 -15.93 17.12
N GLU A 124 -10.53 -15.68 16.25
CA GLU A 124 -10.48 -15.99 14.82
C GLU A 124 -9.37 -15.23 14.07
N LEU A 125 -9.04 -14.05 14.55
CA LEU A 125 -7.97 -13.20 13.97
C LEU A 125 -6.62 -13.45 14.67
N GLY A 126 -6.65 -13.95 15.91
CA GLY A 126 -5.47 -14.12 16.76
C GLY A 126 -4.83 -12.79 17.22
N CYS A 127 -5.56 -11.68 17.10
CA CYS A 127 -5.09 -10.34 17.44
C CYS A 127 -6.26 -9.42 17.78
N THR A 128 -5.96 -8.19 18.20
CA THR A 128 -6.97 -7.17 18.42
C THR A 128 -7.50 -6.61 17.09
N LEU A 129 -8.70 -6.02 17.11
CA LEU A 129 -9.26 -5.34 15.95
C LEU A 129 -8.33 -4.24 15.43
N GLY A 130 -7.71 -3.48 16.33
CA GLY A 130 -6.77 -2.43 15.96
C GLY A 130 -5.54 -2.99 15.25
N GLU A 131 -4.95 -4.08 15.75
CA GLU A 131 -3.81 -4.74 15.10
C GLU A 131 -4.18 -5.29 13.73
N GLU A 132 -5.36 -5.87 13.56
CA GLU A 132 -5.85 -6.34 12.27
C GLU A 132 -6.00 -5.19 11.27
N LEU A 133 -6.64 -4.10 11.69
CA LEU A 133 -6.86 -2.92 10.84
C LEU A 133 -5.57 -2.16 10.49
N LEU A 134 -4.53 -2.28 11.33
CA LEU A 134 -3.24 -1.65 11.11
C LEU A 134 -2.24 -2.54 10.34
N LYS A 135 -2.64 -3.74 9.91
CA LYS A 135 -1.74 -4.57 9.09
C LYS A 135 -1.29 -3.81 7.85
N PRO A 136 0.02 -3.69 7.62
CA PRO A 136 0.53 -2.97 6.44
C PRO A 136 0.07 -3.63 5.14
N THR A 137 -0.10 -2.84 4.10
CA THR A 137 -0.33 -3.36 2.74
C THR A 137 0.80 -4.32 2.36
N ARG A 138 0.43 -5.52 1.90
CA ARG A 138 1.42 -6.49 1.43
C ARG A 138 2.16 -5.94 0.21
N ILE A 139 3.48 -6.06 0.22
CA ILE A 139 4.35 -5.66 -0.88
C ILE A 139 4.63 -6.88 -1.75
N TYR A 140 4.19 -6.83 -3.01
CA TYR A 140 4.29 -7.96 -3.95
C TYR A 140 5.50 -7.85 -4.89
N VAL A 141 6.33 -6.82 -4.76
CA VAL A 141 7.39 -6.49 -5.72
C VAL A 141 8.32 -7.66 -5.97
N ARG A 142 8.96 -8.21 -4.92
CA ARG A 142 9.95 -9.28 -5.08
C ARG A 142 9.39 -10.54 -5.74
N PRO A 143 8.24 -11.11 -5.26
CA PRO A 143 7.71 -12.33 -5.88
C PRO A 143 7.23 -12.10 -7.31
N VAL A 144 6.62 -10.95 -7.62
CA VAL A 144 6.11 -10.67 -8.97
C VAL A 144 7.25 -10.35 -9.94
N VAL A 145 8.26 -9.58 -9.53
CA VAL A 145 9.46 -9.35 -10.35
C VAL A 145 10.15 -10.66 -10.68
N LYS A 146 10.23 -11.60 -9.73
CA LYS A 146 10.77 -12.94 -9.99
C LYS A 146 9.87 -13.72 -10.95
N LEU A 147 8.56 -13.68 -10.77
CA LEU A 147 7.61 -14.34 -11.67
C LEU A 147 7.77 -13.87 -13.12
N MET A 148 7.87 -12.56 -13.34
CA MET A 148 8.05 -11.97 -14.68
C MET A 148 9.37 -12.37 -15.38
N GLN A 149 10.32 -12.90 -14.63
CA GLN A 149 11.58 -13.46 -15.23
C GLN A 149 11.39 -14.90 -15.74
N GLU A 150 10.39 -15.61 -15.23
CA GLU A 150 10.18 -17.03 -15.49
C GLU A 150 9.00 -17.30 -16.45
N VAL A 151 7.99 -16.42 -16.41
CA VAL A 151 6.76 -16.56 -17.23
C VAL A 151 6.37 -15.22 -17.83
N GLU A 152 5.73 -15.26 -19.01
CA GLU A 152 5.10 -14.08 -19.61
C GLU A 152 3.83 -13.74 -18.83
N VAL A 153 3.78 -12.57 -18.23
CA VAL A 153 2.60 -12.02 -17.57
C VAL A 153 1.90 -11.07 -18.52
N LEU A 154 0.64 -11.35 -18.86
CA LEU A 154 -0.11 -10.64 -19.89
C LEU A 154 -0.86 -9.42 -19.37
N GLY A 155 -1.17 -9.43 -18.07
CA GLY A 155 -1.83 -8.32 -17.38
C GLY A 155 -1.64 -8.47 -15.88
N MET A 156 -1.71 -7.38 -15.16
CA MET A 156 -1.76 -7.32 -13.70
C MET A 156 -2.68 -6.21 -13.27
N ASP A 157 -3.30 -6.41 -12.11
CA ASP A 157 -4.13 -5.40 -11.52
C ASP A 157 -3.94 -5.37 -9.99
N HIS A 158 -3.94 -4.17 -9.43
CA HIS A 158 -3.94 -3.92 -8.00
C HIS A 158 -5.37 -3.59 -7.58
N ILE A 159 -6.10 -4.61 -7.15
CA ILE A 159 -7.51 -4.47 -6.78
C ILE A 159 -7.66 -3.51 -5.59
N THR A 160 -8.35 -2.40 -5.82
CA THR A 160 -8.63 -1.33 -4.86
C THR A 160 -10.13 -1.01 -4.80
N GLY A 161 -10.53 0.25 -4.68
CA GLY A 161 -11.93 0.65 -4.77
C GLY A 161 -12.51 0.30 -6.13
N GLY A 162 -13.77 -0.15 -6.19
CA GLY A 162 -14.40 -0.63 -7.42
C GLY A 162 -14.31 -2.15 -7.63
N GLY A 163 -13.42 -2.85 -6.95
CA GLY A 163 -13.25 -4.31 -7.05
C GLY A 163 -12.76 -4.77 -8.42
N LEU A 164 -13.00 -6.04 -8.75
CA LEU A 164 -12.49 -6.67 -9.97
C LEU A 164 -13.06 -6.09 -11.28
N GLY A 165 -14.23 -5.46 -11.23
CA GLY A 165 -14.91 -4.99 -12.44
C GLY A 165 -14.50 -3.61 -12.91
N GLU A 166 -13.88 -2.82 -12.03
CA GLU A 166 -13.55 -1.41 -12.30
C GLU A 166 -12.03 -1.12 -12.24
N ASN A 167 -11.24 -2.11 -11.84
CA ASN A 167 -9.77 -2.01 -11.81
C ASN A 167 -9.11 -2.68 -13.01
#